data_954ccee0127977a528fd9d7ab1eee7e0
#
_entry.id   954ccee0127977a528fd9d7ab1eee7e0
#
_cell.length_a   1.000
_cell.length_b   1.000
_cell.length_c   1.000
_cell.angle_alpha   90.00
_cell.angle_beta   90.00
_cell.angle_gamma   90.00
#
_symmetry.space_group_name_H-M   'P 1'
#
loop_
_entity.id
_entity.type
_entity.pdbx_description
1 polymer ?
#
loop_
_entity_poly.entity_id
_entity_poly.type
_entity_poly.pdbx_seq_one_letter_code
_entity_poly.pdbx_strand_id
1 'polypeptide(L)'
;MPLCAAILAATALLMPLSAQVSPELNQLAQRVRRMLDDYLFFTDARTTFSLSATGYQPLGVSQLGGPANPDDTPVMQVRTSGRTLLRGTIKNEYDGHAWADSTSGRRYLYVNPRFYALRRDLFDQKRPSDAIRAQLPAGETITVLMRADAASTLYLTQRFSALSGHEIVPYFSPASEVFGTRSLAFGDSYTFTGLRLSGDTPGIREAVLAAAHHSDAYADTVRADYLALPDGVETDVYALAGQITQDAQTDFDRAAALCAYLRSAYPYTLAQNVPPAGRDFVSWFLLDERQGYCTSFATAMAVMARMVGLPARYIEGYAAVPDSDSVARVTQQQAHAWVEIYFAGFGWLPFDPTPGANDAGGTLPSDDPENNSPTPSPSPTATPTPSPSSAPDASPSPTPSPSPEPDSTPTPEPDTPSDTPTPTPPPSDDEPPRDPPHRLWPLLLLLLPLVLLYLCAPAQVAGRQKNANDALLVWYRAAEDALLCMGIAPLPGEAPASFLWRAQGELHDAVKLTGLGKALCVAQYSGRTLKRTQPERAQKVYAALCAQMTPRQKLRLLARRFIRGIRL
;
A
#
# COMPACT_ATOMS: atom_id res chain seq x y z
N MET A 1 -16.21 -15.61 -25.46
CA MET A 1 -15.56 -16.26 -24.30
C MET A 1 -15.65 -15.44 -23.00
N PRO A 2 -15.28 -14.13 -22.91
CA PRO A 2 -15.33 -13.41 -21.62
C PRO A 2 -16.75 -13.27 -21.01
N LEU A 3 -17.79 -13.22 -21.82
CA LEU A 3 -19.18 -13.12 -21.35
C LEU A 3 -19.65 -14.38 -20.60
N CYS A 4 -19.30 -15.56 -21.10
CA CYS A 4 -19.62 -16.83 -20.44
C CYS A 4 -18.85 -17.01 -19.13
N ALA A 5 -17.60 -16.54 -19.07
CA ALA A 5 -16.79 -16.56 -17.86
C ALA A 5 -17.36 -15.62 -16.80
N ALA A 6 -17.82 -14.42 -17.16
CA ALA A 6 -18.43 -13.47 -16.23
C ALA A 6 -19.79 -13.98 -15.69
N ILE A 7 -20.59 -14.66 -16.52
CA ILE A 7 -21.86 -15.26 -16.11
C ILE A 7 -21.62 -16.44 -15.16
N LEU A 8 -20.65 -17.31 -15.46
CA LEU A 8 -20.26 -18.43 -14.60
C LEU A 8 -19.67 -17.95 -13.27
N ALA A 9 -18.92 -16.87 -13.29
CA ALA A 9 -18.35 -16.27 -12.09
C ALA A 9 -19.43 -15.64 -11.19
N ALA A 10 -20.40 -14.94 -11.77
CA ALA A 10 -21.53 -14.36 -11.03
C ALA A 10 -22.43 -15.45 -10.43
N THR A 11 -22.64 -16.56 -11.14
CA THR A 11 -23.41 -17.70 -10.63
C THR A 11 -22.66 -18.45 -9.53
N ALA A 12 -21.35 -18.63 -9.65
CA ALA A 12 -20.52 -19.26 -8.61
C ALA A 12 -20.46 -18.44 -7.30
N LEU A 13 -20.56 -17.10 -7.40
CA LEU A 13 -20.56 -16.19 -6.24
C LEU A 13 -21.92 -16.13 -5.53
N LEU A 14 -23.01 -16.51 -6.21
CA LEU A 14 -24.39 -16.41 -5.69
C LEU A 14 -24.97 -17.76 -5.25
N MET A 15 -24.26 -18.88 -5.51
CA MET A 15 -24.73 -20.20 -5.03
C MET A 15 -24.42 -20.37 -3.55
N PRO A 16 -25.41 -20.75 -2.72
CA PRO A 16 -25.16 -21.19 -1.36
C PRO A 16 -24.33 -22.47 -1.38
N LEU A 17 -23.38 -22.58 -0.46
CA LEU A 17 -22.37 -23.65 -0.34
C LEU A 17 -22.93 -25.08 -0.10
N SER A 18 -24.25 -25.27 -0.12
CA SER A 18 -24.94 -26.51 0.24
C SER A 18 -25.48 -27.34 -0.94
N ALA A 19 -25.31 -26.88 -2.18
CA ALA A 19 -25.67 -27.71 -3.34
C ALA A 19 -24.53 -28.67 -3.66
N GLN A 20 -24.80 -29.97 -3.79
CA GLN A 20 -23.85 -30.96 -4.31
C GLN A 20 -23.54 -30.62 -5.77
N VAL A 21 -22.56 -29.75 -5.96
CA VAL A 21 -22.02 -29.39 -7.28
C VAL A 21 -21.06 -30.47 -7.72
N SER A 22 -21.15 -30.94 -8.97
CA SER A 22 -20.21 -31.93 -9.49
C SER A 22 -18.76 -31.45 -9.32
N PRO A 23 -17.80 -32.35 -9.05
CA PRO A 23 -16.39 -31.98 -8.83
C PRO A 23 -15.81 -31.11 -9.96
N GLU A 24 -16.25 -31.33 -11.20
CA GLU A 24 -15.82 -30.57 -12.39
C GLU A 24 -16.33 -29.13 -12.38
N LEU A 25 -17.58 -28.90 -11.98
CA LEU A 25 -18.16 -27.56 -11.85
C LEU A 25 -17.50 -26.80 -10.70
N ASN A 26 -17.14 -27.47 -9.62
CA ASN A 26 -16.43 -26.85 -8.50
C ASN A 26 -14.99 -26.46 -8.90
N GLN A 27 -14.29 -27.31 -9.67
CA GLN A 27 -12.98 -26.97 -10.23
C GLN A 27 -13.04 -25.81 -11.22
N LEU A 28 -14.08 -25.77 -12.07
CA LEU A 28 -14.30 -24.65 -12.99
C LEU A 28 -14.61 -23.37 -12.22
N ALA A 29 -15.47 -23.42 -11.22
CA ALA A 29 -15.80 -22.30 -10.35
C ALA A 29 -14.56 -21.77 -9.61
N GLN A 30 -13.69 -22.65 -9.10
CA GLN A 30 -12.42 -22.29 -8.47
C GLN A 30 -11.41 -21.70 -9.47
N ARG A 31 -11.37 -22.18 -10.74
CA ARG A 31 -10.52 -21.58 -11.79
C ARG A 31 -11.02 -20.18 -12.14
N VAL A 32 -12.34 -20.02 -12.31
CA VAL A 32 -12.94 -18.71 -12.59
C VAL A 32 -12.76 -17.75 -11.42
N ARG A 33 -12.90 -18.24 -10.19
CA ARG A 33 -12.67 -17.44 -8.99
C ARG A 33 -11.19 -17.01 -8.89
N ARG A 34 -10.23 -17.90 -9.13
CA ARG A 34 -8.79 -17.56 -9.20
C ARG A 34 -8.51 -16.55 -10.32
N MET A 35 -9.04 -16.76 -11.52
CA MET A 35 -8.89 -15.83 -12.64
C MET A 35 -9.51 -14.46 -12.34
N LEU A 36 -10.62 -14.40 -11.60
CA LEU A 36 -11.23 -13.14 -11.13
C LEU A 36 -10.43 -12.51 -9.99
N ASP A 37 -9.93 -13.30 -9.07
CA ASP A 37 -9.04 -12.85 -8.01
C ASP A 37 -7.76 -12.28 -8.62
N ASP A 38 -7.14 -12.95 -9.59
CA ASP A 38 -5.97 -12.45 -10.33
C ASP A 38 -6.27 -11.17 -11.11
N TYR A 39 -7.44 -11.08 -11.74
CA TYR A 39 -7.84 -9.87 -12.45
C TYR A 39 -8.21 -8.70 -11.54
N LEU A 40 -8.84 -8.99 -10.37
CA LEU A 40 -9.28 -7.97 -9.42
C LEU A 40 -8.21 -7.61 -8.38
N PHE A 41 -7.33 -8.56 -8.04
CA PHE A 41 -6.36 -8.42 -6.96
C PHE A 41 -4.90 -8.41 -7.43
N PHE A 42 -4.63 -8.59 -8.69
CA PHE A 42 -3.30 -8.48 -9.31
C PHE A 42 -2.19 -9.12 -8.46
N THR A 43 -2.07 -10.45 -8.53
CA THR A 43 -1.03 -11.22 -7.80
C THR A 43 0.29 -11.34 -8.55
N ASP A 44 0.47 -10.60 -9.66
CA ASP A 44 1.65 -10.70 -10.50
C ASP A 44 2.91 -10.24 -9.75
N ALA A 45 3.97 -11.04 -9.79
CA ALA A 45 5.27 -10.78 -9.16
C ALA A 45 6.03 -9.67 -9.91
N ARG A 46 5.50 -8.44 -9.88
CA ARG A 46 6.20 -7.27 -10.42
C ARG A 46 7.27 -6.83 -9.45
N THR A 47 8.36 -6.33 -9.99
CA THR A 47 9.42 -5.74 -9.18
C THR A 47 8.86 -4.57 -8.37
N THR A 48 8.93 -4.70 -7.04
CA THR A 48 8.67 -3.62 -6.10
C THR A 48 9.99 -2.95 -5.72
N PHE A 49 9.92 -1.76 -5.16
CA PHE A 49 11.09 -1.10 -4.60
C PHE A 49 11.73 -1.99 -3.53
N SER A 50 13.05 -2.01 -3.49
CA SER A 50 13.84 -2.65 -2.44
C SER A 50 15.06 -1.80 -2.14
N LEU A 51 15.30 -1.53 -0.88
CA LEU A 51 16.46 -0.78 -0.42
C LEU A 51 17.77 -1.52 -0.72
N SER A 52 17.77 -2.85 -0.84
CA SER A 52 18.95 -3.62 -1.22
C SER A 52 19.45 -3.29 -2.63
N ALA A 53 18.56 -2.86 -3.53
CA ALA A 53 18.96 -2.45 -4.88
C ALA A 53 19.62 -1.06 -4.93
N THR A 54 19.63 -0.31 -3.82
CA THR A 54 20.18 1.04 -3.72
C THR A 54 21.56 1.08 -3.06
N GLY A 55 22.07 -0.06 -2.62
CA GLY A 55 23.35 -0.15 -1.90
C GLY A 55 23.24 -0.02 -0.37
N TYR A 56 22.05 0.22 0.18
CA TYR A 56 21.83 0.32 1.64
C TYR A 56 21.53 -1.02 2.36
N GLN A 57 21.44 -2.12 1.65
CA GLN A 57 21.34 -3.48 2.22
C GLN A 57 22.30 -4.42 1.50
N PRO A 58 23.60 -4.34 1.79
CA PRO A 58 24.65 -5.06 1.04
C PRO A 58 24.52 -6.59 1.15
N LEU A 59 23.93 -7.09 2.23
CA LEU A 59 23.69 -8.52 2.47
C LEU A 59 22.39 -9.03 1.83
N GLY A 60 21.70 -8.16 1.07
CA GLY A 60 20.43 -8.46 0.41
C GLY A 60 19.20 -8.30 1.31
N VAL A 61 18.04 -8.69 0.80
CA VAL A 61 16.75 -8.51 1.50
C VAL A 61 16.58 -9.41 2.72
N SER A 62 17.45 -10.38 2.91
CA SER A 62 17.36 -11.39 3.97
C SER A 62 18.25 -11.11 5.18
N GLN A 63 18.99 -9.99 5.22
CA GLN A 63 19.85 -9.67 6.35
C GLN A 63 20.16 -8.17 6.45
N LEU A 64 20.03 -7.64 7.67
CA LEU A 64 20.42 -6.28 8.04
C LEU A 64 21.93 -6.21 8.40
N GLY A 65 22.53 -5.02 8.27
CA GLY A 65 23.93 -4.76 8.61
C GLY A 65 24.88 -4.94 7.44
N GLY A 66 26.18 -4.84 7.72
CA GLY A 66 27.26 -4.77 6.74
C GLY A 66 27.46 -3.36 6.15
N PRO A 67 28.60 -3.09 5.49
CA PRO A 67 28.95 -1.77 4.97
C PRO A 67 28.06 -1.40 3.77
N ALA A 68 27.34 -0.29 3.87
CA ALA A 68 26.52 0.23 2.77
C ALA A 68 27.35 1.03 1.78
N ASN A 69 26.99 0.98 0.51
CA ASN A 69 27.67 1.69 -0.58
C ASN A 69 26.66 2.21 -1.63
N PRO A 70 25.79 3.16 -1.26
CA PRO A 70 24.87 3.77 -2.22
C PRO A 70 25.64 4.69 -3.18
N ASP A 71 25.22 4.71 -4.44
CA ASP A 71 25.80 5.56 -5.47
C ASP A 71 24.94 6.80 -5.78
N ASP A 72 25.42 7.68 -6.63
CA ASP A 72 24.76 8.91 -7.05
C ASP A 72 23.90 8.73 -8.33
N THR A 73 23.58 7.48 -8.71
CA THR A 73 22.71 7.19 -9.86
C THR A 73 21.38 7.92 -9.72
N PRO A 74 20.99 8.79 -10.66
CA PRO A 74 19.74 9.51 -10.59
C PRO A 74 18.52 8.58 -10.64
N VAL A 75 17.55 8.81 -9.76
CA VAL A 75 16.31 8.02 -9.69
C VAL A 75 15.11 8.85 -10.13
N MET A 76 14.90 10.01 -9.53
CA MET A 76 13.76 10.88 -9.82
C MET A 76 14.02 12.34 -9.48
N GLN A 77 13.21 13.23 -10.00
CA GLN A 77 13.08 14.61 -9.54
C GLN A 77 11.74 14.79 -8.87
N VAL A 78 11.74 15.44 -7.71
CA VAL A 78 10.54 15.66 -6.91
C VAL A 78 10.39 17.16 -6.66
N ARG A 79 9.27 17.73 -7.14
CA ARG A 79 8.92 19.11 -6.82
C ARG A 79 8.12 19.12 -5.53
N THR A 80 8.68 19.76 -4.50
CA THR A 80 8.15 19.87 -3.14
C THR A 80 8.72 21.09 -2.43
N SER A 81 8.04 21.61 -1.42
CA SER A 81 8.48 22.81 -0.69
C SER A 81 9.44 22.54 0.47
N GLY A 82 9.73 21.28 0.78
CA GLY A 82 10.66 20.89 1.85
C GLY A 82 10.91 19.40 1.89
N ARG A 83 11.74 18.94 2.83
CA ARG A 83 12.07 17.52 3.00
C ARG A 83 10.82 16.65 3.02
N THR A 84 10.77 15.65 2.15
CA THR A 84 9.60 14.79 1.93
C THR A 84 10.00 13.33 1.95
N LEU A 85 9.42 12.56 2.86
CA LEU A 85 9.56 11.11 2.91
C LEU A 85 8.60 10.46 1.92
N LEU A 86 9.14 9.78 0.93
CA LEU A 86 8.42 9.11 -0.14
C LEU A 86 8.51 7.60 0.07
N ARG A 87 7.40 6.97 0.48
CA ARG A 87 7.34 5.54 0.78
C ARG A 87 7.54 4.70 -0.47
N GLY A 88 8.36 3.67 -0.34
CA GLY A 88 8.58 2.62 -1.32
C GLY A 88 7.95 1.31 -0.84
N THR A 89 8.59 0.62 0.11
CA THR A 89 8.15 -0.66 0.67
C THR A 89 7.84 -0.52 2.15
N ILE A 90 6.83 -1.24 2.61
CA ILE A 90 6.35 -1.24 4.00
C ILE A 90 6.41 -2.66 4.53
N LYS A 91 7.06 -2.86 5.67
CA LYS A 91 7.28 -4.18 6.24
C LYS A 91 6.78 -4.21 7.70
N ASN A 92 6.15 -5.31 8.09
CA ASN A 92 5.53 -5.47 9.40
C ASN A 92 6.12 -6.59 10.26
N GLU A 93 6.83 -7.54 9.68
CA GLU A 93 7.39 -8.69 10.38
C GLU A 93 8.91 -8.57 10.48
N TYR A 94 9.41 -8.63 11.71
CA TYR A 94 10.84 -8.65 12.04
C TYR A 94 11.19 -10.01 12.63
N ASP A 95 12.17 -10.71 12.04
CA ASP A 95 12.57 -12.06 12.43
C ASP A 95 13.86 -12.11 13.28
N GLY A 96 14.41 -10.96 13.66
CA GLY A 96 15.69 -10.84 14.36
C GLY A 96 16.85 -10.49 13.45
N HIS A 97 16.70 -10.62 12.13
CA HIS A 97 17.78 -10.38 11.15
C HIS A 97 17.32 -9.56 9.95
N ALA A 98 16.04 -9.63 9.60
CA ALA A 98 15.45 -9.00 8.42
C ALA A 98 14.02 -8.52 8.68
N TRP A 99 13.52 -7.71 7.76
CA TRP A 99 12.13 -7.30 7.70
C TRP A 99 11.41 -7.91 6.50
N ALA A 100 10.19 -8.36 6.70
CA ALA A 100 9.30 -8.88 5.66
C ALA A 100 7.91 -8.21 5.71
N ASP A 101 7.18 -8.27 4.58
CA ASP A 101 5.74 -8.00 4.54
C ASP A 101 4.99 -9.33 4.61
N SER A 102 4.35 -9.62 5.74
CA SER A 102 3.51 -10.80 5.95
C SER A 102 2.03 -10.53 5.69
N THR A 103 1.64 -9.33 5.30
CA THR A 103 0.22 -8.99 5.17
C THR A 103 -0.33 -9.76 3.99
N SER A 104 -0.35 -9.76 2.92
CA SER A 104 -0.76 -10.61 1.81
C SER A 104 -0.29 -10.03 0.47
N GLY A 105 0.09 -10.86 -0.47
CA GLY A 105 0.46 -10.43 -1.82
C GLY A 105 -0.71 -9.85 -2.64
N ARG A 106 -1.90 -9.63 -2.02
CA ARG A 106 -3.06 -9.09 -2.73
C ARG A 106 -2.87 -7.62 -3.06
N ARG A 107 -3.34 -7.23 -4.24
CA ARG A 107 -3.33 -5.84 -4.71
C ARG A 107 -4.73 -5.44 -5.14
N TYR A 108 -5.18 -4.29 -4.65
CA TYR A 108 -6.53 -3.78 -4.86
C TYR A 108 -6.48 -2.57 -5.78
N LEU A 109 -7.39 -2.53 -6.76
CA LEU A 109 -7.50 -1.37 -7.65
C LEU A 109 -7.90 -0.13 -6.84
N TYR A 110 -7.03 0.89 -6.83
CA TYR A 110 -7.17 2.09 -5.99
C TYR A 110 -8.47 2.86 -6.25
N VAL A 111 -8.90 2.95 -7.50
CA VAL A 111 -10.11 3.69 -7.89
C VAL A 111 -11.41 2.89 -7.71
N ASN A 112 -11.35 1.60 -7.32
CA ASN A 112 -12.54 0.77 -7.19
C ASN A 112 -13.32 1.11 -5.90
N PRO A 113 -14.60 1.54 -6.01
CA PRO A 113 -15.43 1.90 -4.86
C PRO A 113 -15.60 0.77 -3.83
N ARG A 114 -15.51 -0.50 -4.25
CA ARG A 114 -15.63 -1.66 -3.35
C ARG A 114 -14.56 -1.63 -2.24
N PHE A 115 -13.40 -1.07 -2.52
CA PHE A 115 -12.28 -1.01 -1.57
C PHE A 115 -12.16 0.35 -0.88
N TYR A 116 -13.19 1.20 -0.96
CA TYR A 116 -13.16 2.53 -0.35
C TYR A 116 -12.93 2.49 1.17
N ALA A 117 -13.63 1.59 1.88
CA ALA A 117 -13.49 1.46 3.33
C ALA A 117 -12.06 1.03 3.70
N LEU A 118 -11.53 -0.03 3.05
CA LEU A 118 -10.17 -0.51 3.25
C LEU A 118 -9.13 0.59 2.95
N ARG A 119 -9.26 1.28 1.82
CA ARG A 119 -8.36 2.37 1.44
C ARG A 119 -8.40 3.51 2.46
N ARG A 120 -9.60 3.89 2.93
CA ARG A 120 -9.76 4.92 3.96
C ARG A 120 -9.02 4.54 5.24
N ASP A 121 -9.10 3.28 5.66
CA ASP A 121 -8.47 2.82 6.88
C ASP A 121 -6.94 2.69 6.73
N LEU A 122 -6.45 2.18 5.59
CA LEU A 122 -5.02 2.01 5.32
C LEU A 122 -4.25 3.33 5.11
N PHE A 123 -4.89 4.34 4.51
CA PHE A 123 -4.24 5.61 4.18
C PHE A 123 -4.70 6.77 5.07
N ASP A 124 -5.32 6.46 6.21
CA ASP A 124 -5.78 7.45 7.19
C ASP A 124 -6.62 8.58 6.57
N GLN A 125 -7.42 8.24 5.54
CA GLN A 125 -8.30 9.18 4.85
C GLN A 125 -9.56 9.50 5.66
N LYS A 126 -9.63 9.09 6.93
CA LYS A 126 -10.64 9.56 7.87
C LYS A 126 -10.50 11.08 7.96
N ARG A 127 -11.60 11.79 7.79
CA ARG A 127 -11.59 13.24 7.97
C ARG A 127 -11.32 13.52 9.46
N PRO A 128 -10.15 14.07 9.82
CA PRO A 128 -9.97 14.54 11.18
C PRO A 128 -11.02 15.61 11.47
N SER A 129 -11.40 15.76 12.75
CA SER A 129 -12.26 16.88 13.14
C SER A 129 -11.64 18.19 12.64
N ASP A 130 -12.45 19.21 12.39
CA ASP A 130 -11.93 20.50 11.90
C ASP A 130 -10.89 21.10 12.86
N ALA A 131 -11.02 20.83 14.17
CA ALA A 131 -10.04 21.22 15.18
C ALA A 131 -8.66 20.54 14.97
N ILE A 132 -8.63 19.25 14.66
CA ILE A 132 -7.38 18.52 14.35
C ILE A 132 -6.81 18.99 13.01
N ARG A 133 -7.67 19.19 12.01
CA ARG A 133 -7.25 19.66 10.70
C ARG A 133 -6.59 21.04 10.75
N ALA A 134 -7.07 21.95 11.60
CA ALA A 134 -6.50 23.28 11.76
C ALA A 134 -5.07 23.26 12.34
N GLN A 135 -4.68 22.16 12.98
CA GLN A 135 -3.34 21.97 13.57
C GLN A 135 -2.36 21.27 12.60
N LEU A 136 -2.88 20.69 11.50
CA LEU A 136 -2.05 20.00 10.52
C LEU A 136 -1.62 20.98 9.42
N PRO A 137 -0.40 20.80 8.84
CA PRO A 137 0.02 21.58 7.69
C PRO A 137 -0.94 21.36 6.51
N ALA A 138 -1.07 22.37 5.66
CA ALA A 138 -1.83 22.23 4.42
C ALA A 138 -1.17 21.21 3.50
N GLY A 139 -1.99 20.42 2.80
CA GLY A 139 -1.49 19.55 1.74
C GLY A 139 -0.93 20.37 0.59
N GLU A 140 0.18 19.92 0.02
CA GLU A 140 0.81 20.52 -1.16
C GLU A 140 0.76 19.58 -2.37
N THR A 141 0.80 20.15 -3.56
CA THR A 141 0.92 19.37 -4.79
C THR A 141 2.38 18.97 -4.99
N ILE A 142 2.64 17.68 -4.90
CA ILE A 142 3.95 17.08 -5.12
C ILE A 142 3.95 16.45 -6.51
N THR A 143 5.00 16.72 -7.29
CA THR A 143 5.20 16.14 -8.63
C THR A 143 6.45 15.27 -8.62
N VAL A 144 6.32 14.04 -9.06
CA VAL A 144 7.43 13.09 -9.26
C VAL A 144 7.66 12.90 -10.75
N LEU A 145 8.91 13.02 -11.19
CA LEU A 145 9.37 12.79 -12.55
C LEU A 145 10.52 11.79 -12.51
N MET A 146 10.34 10.61 -13.10
CA MET A 146 11.35 9.55 -13.11
C MET A 146 12.56 9.92 -13.96
N ARG A 147 13.76 9.67 -13.46
CA ARG A 147 15.05 9.89 -14.13
C ARG A 147 15.80 8.60 -14.45
N ALA A 148 15.23 7.46 -14.05
CA ALA A 148 15.65 6.12 -14.42
C ALA A 148 14.43 5.21 -14.52
N ASP A 149 14.61 4.06 -15.14
CA ASP A 149 13.63 2.98 -15.05
C ASP A 149 13.61 2.44 -13.62
N ALA A 150 12.44 2.21 -13.08
CA ALA A 150 12.24 1.81 -11.70
C ALA A 150 11.17 0.71 -11.58
N ALA A 151 11.02 0.19 -10.37
CA ALA A 151 9.96 -0.74 -10.01
C ALA A 151 8.56 -0.15 -10.27
N SER A 152 7.52 -0.96 -10.12
CA SER A 152 6.13 -0.51 -10.26
C SER A 152 5.62 0.34 -9.08
N THR A 153 6.41 0.52 -8.04
CA THR A 153 6.08 1.30 -6.84
C THR A 153 5.88 2.78 -7.15
N LEU A 154 4.77 3.35 -6.66
CA LEU A 154 4.53 4.79 -6.68
C LEU A 154 4.99 5.39 -5.36
N TYR A 155 5.98 6.27 -5.42
CA TYR A 155 6.57 6.92 -4.26
C TYR A 155 5.66 8.05 -3.78
N LEU A 156 5.01 7.87 -2.62
CA LEU A 156 3.99 8.78 -2.08
C LEU A 156 4.26 9.06 -0.60
N THR A 157 3.80 10.20 -0.11
CA THR A 157 3.79 10.48 1.34
C THR A 157 2.82 9.53 2.05
N GLN A 158 2.96 9.39 3.36
CA GLN A 158 2.07 8.54 4.17
C GLN A 158 0.58 8.95 3.99
N ARG A 159 0.26 10.23 4.04
CA ARG A 159 -1.07 10.77 3.72
C ARG A 159 -1.04 11.51 2.40
N PHE A 160 -1.86 11.05 1.48
CA PHE A 160 -1.96 11.65 0.16
C PHE A 160 -3.40 11.60 -0.38
N SER A 161 -3.67 12.44 -1.37
CA SER A 161 -4.93 12.49 -2.11
C SER A 161 -4.69 12.97 -3.54
N ALA A 162 -5.74 13.04 -4.34
CA ALA A 162 -5.71 13.58 -5.72
C ALA A 162 -4.58 13.00 -6.59
N LEU A 163 -4.27 11.69 -6.42
CA LEU A 163 -3.26 11.01 -7.23
C LEU A 163 -3.67 11.00 -8.71
N SER A 164 -2.83 11.54 -9.56
CA SER A 164 -3.02 11.69 -11.00
C SER A 164 -1.71 11.42 -11.73
N GLY A 165 -1.75 10.65 -12.80
CA GLY A 165 -0.60 10.36 -13.66
C GLY A 165 -1.06 9.87 -15.01
N HIS A 166 -0.31 10.20 -16.07
CA HIS A 166 -0.62 9.76 -17.43
C HIS A 166 -0.36 8.24 -17.53
N GLU A 167 -1.39 7.49 -17.94
CA GLU A 167 -1.34 6.03 -18.13
C GLU A 167 -0.99 5.18 -16.90
N ILE A 168 -0.97 5.76 -15.71
CA ILE A 168 -0.74 5.04 -14.47
C ILE A 168 -2.09 4.71 -13.83
N VAL A 169 -2.41 3.42 -13.75
CA VAL A 169 -3.58 2.94 -12.98
C VAL A 169 -3.06 2.45 -11.63
N PRO A 170 -3.40 3.13 -10.52
CA PRO A 170 -2.85 2.77 -9.22
C PRO A 170 -3.57 1.57 -8.61
N TYR A 171 -2.80 0.69 -7.98
CA TYR A 171 -3.21 -0.39 -7.09
C TYR A 171 -2.57 -0.19 -5.72
N PHE A 172 -3.13 -0.81 -4.69
CA PHE A 172 -2.55 -0.77 -3.35
C PHE A 172 -2.57 -2.16 -2.70
N SER A 173 -1.63 -2.39 -1.77
CA SER A 173 -1.52 -3.60 -0.95
C SER A 173 -2.18 -3.41 0.43
N PRO A 174 -2.42 -4.50 1.19
CA PRO A 174 -2.82 -4.41 2.60
C PRO A 174 -1.79 -3.70 3.48
N ALA A 175 -0.49 -3.73 3.11
CA ALA A 175 0.56 -2.96 3.77
C ALA A 175 0.47 -1.45 3.51
N SER A 176 -0.48 -0.98 2.69
CA SER A 176 -0.65 0.41 2.25
C SER A 176 0.44 0.93 1.29
N GLU A 177 1.10 0.05 0.57
CA GLU A 177 1.93 0.42 -0.58
C GLU A 177 1.06 0.73 -1.79
N VAL A 178 1.55 1.57 -2.71
CA VAL A 178 0.83 1.91 -3.94
C VAL A 178 1.70 1.60 -5.15
N PHE A 179 1.10 0.96 -6.15
CA PHE A 179 1.78 0.47 -7.34
C PHE A 179 1.09 0.93 -8.61
N GLY A 180 1.87 1.12 -9.67
CA GLY A 180 1.35 1.22 -11.03
C GLY A 180 1.05 -0.17 -11.63
N THR A 181 0.31 -0.18 -12.73
CA THR A 181 0.07 -1.40 -13.53
C THR A 181 1.30 -1.89 -14.27
N ARG A 182 2.33 -1.07 -14.39
CA ARG A 182 3.61 -1.36 -15.03
C ARG A 182 4.74 -0.74 -14.21
N SER A 183 5.96 -1.17 -14.46
CA SER A 183 7.16 -0.48 -13.98
C SER A 183 7.19 0.96 -14.49
N LEU A 184 7.73 1.86 -13.68
CA LEU A 184 7.95 3.24 -14.05
C LEU A 184 9.17 3.33 -14.97
N ALA A 185 9.03 4.04 -16.09
CA ALA A 185 10.11 4.27 -17.04
C ALA A 185 10.69 5.69 -16.90
N PHE A 186 11.89 5.88 -17.43
CA PHE A 186 12.47 7.22 -17.58
C PHE A 186 11.46 8.18 -18.26
N GLY A 187 11.25 9.34 -17.65
CA GLY A 187 10.31 10.35 -18.16
C GLY A 187 8.86 10.18 -17.68
N ASP A 188 8.50 9.07 -17.03
CA ASP A 188 7.18 8.95 -16.42
C ASP A 188 7.00 9.99 -15.32
N SER A 189 5.80 10.55 -15.23
CA SER A 189 5.49 11.54 -14.20
C SER A 189 4.09 11.36 -13.63
N TYR A 190 3.95 11.69 -12.36
CA TYR A 190 2.68 11.74 -11.68
C TYR A 190 2.66 12.84 -10.61
N THR A 191 1.46 13.26 -10.23
CA THR A 191 1.24 14.27 -9.19
C THR A 191 0.28 13.74 -8.14
N PHE A 192 0.43 14.22 -6.93
CA PHE A 192 -0.50 13.97 -5.84
C PHE A 192 -0.50 15.13 -4.85
N THR A 193 -1.57 15.27 -4.08
CA THR A 193 -1.58 16.18 -2.93
C THR A 193 -1.11 15.41 -1.72
N GLY A 194 0.06 15.74 -1.19
CA GLY A 194 0.69 15.08 -0.04
C GLY A 194 0.68 15.95 1.21
N LEU A 195 0.59 15.32 2.39
CA LEU A 195 0.88 15.97 3.66
C LEU A 195 2.26 15.51 4.13
N ARG A 196 3.14 16.48 4.40
CA ARG A 196 4.45 16.23 5.00
C ARG A 196 4.31 16.24 6.52
N LEU A 197 4.07 15.05 7.10
CA LEU A 197 3.94 14.87 8.54
C LEU A 197 5.10 14.05 9.08
N SER A 198 5.56 14.40 10.27
CA SER A 198 6.51 13.62 11.07
C SER A 198 6.25 13.87 12.56
N GLY A 199 6.90 13.10 13.42
CA GLY A 199 6.88 13.36 14.87
C GLY A 199 7.41 14.75 15.26
N ASP A 200 8.20 15.38 14.38
CA ASP A 200 8.78 16.72 14.60
C ASP A 200 7.91 17.86 14.02
N THR A 201 6.77 17.56 13.40
CA THR A 201 5.87 18.59 12.83
C THR A 201 5.28 19.44 13.95
N PRO A 202 5.40 20.78 13.88
CA PRO A 202 4.80 21.66 14.89
C PRO A 202 3.30 21.40 15.09
N GLY A 203 2.85 21.28 16.34
CA GLY A 203 1.44 21.02 16.70
C GLY A 203 0.98 19.57 16.51
N ILE A 204 1.85 18.66 16.05
CA ILE A 204 1.47 17.27 15.79
C ILE A 204 1.12 16.51 17.07
N ARG A 205 1.83 16.79 18.17
CA ARG A 205 1.55 16.19 19.48
C ARG A 205 0.13 16.48 19.93
N GLU A 206 -0.27 17.72 19.87
CA GLU A 206 -1.62 18.19 20.24
C GLU A 206 -2.69 17.57 19.34
N ALA A 207 -2.40 17.45 18.03
CA ALA A 207 -3.29 16.81 17.07
C ALA A 207 -3.48 15.31 17.36
N VAL A 208 -2.41 14.60 17.71
CA VAL A 208 -2.45 13.17 18.10
C VAL A 208 -3.24 12.99 19.38
N LEU A 209 -2.98 13.80 20.41
CA LEU A 209 -3.70 13.73 21.69
C LEU A 209 -5.19 14.06 21.55
N ALA A 210 -5.53 15.03 20.73
CA ALA A 210 -6.93 15.37 20.44
C ALA A 210 -7.64 14.23 19.68
N ALA A 211 -6.92 13.50 18.82
CA ALA A 211 -7.47 12.39 18.08
C ALA A 211 -7.72 11.13 18.92
N ALA A 212 -6.96 10.92 20.00
CA ALA A 212 -7.05 9.74 20.87
C ALA A 212 -8.45 9.50 21.49
N HIS A 213 -9.28 10.53 21.56
CA HIS A 213 -10.67 10.44 22.04
C HIS A 213 -11.67 9.91 21.00
N HIS A 214 -11.23 9.67 19.76
CA HIS A 214 -12.11 9.18 18.70
C HIS A 214 -12.07 7.65 18.61
N SER A 215 -13.26 7.04 18.43
CA SER A 215 -13.34 5.60 18.20
C SER A 215 -12.58 5.18 16.94
N ASP A 216 -11.77 4.14 17.07
CA ASP A 216 -10.94 3.60 15.99
C ASP A 216 -11.06 2.07 15.91
N ALA A 217 -12.00 1.62 15.10
CA ALA A 217 -12.25 0.18 14.89
C ALA A 217 -11.09 -0.54 14.16
N TYR A 218 -10.19 0.19 13.51
CA TYR A 218 -9.02 -0.37 12.84
C TYR A 218 -7.84 -0.62 13.79
N ALA A 219 -7.83 0.02 14.95
CA ALA A 219 -6.73 -0.07 15.92
C ALA A 219 -6.45 -1.51 16.39
N ASP A 220 -7.48 -2.35 16.55
CA ASP A 220 -7.29 -3.75 16.97
C ASP A 220 -6.59 -4.57 15.88
N THR A 221 -6.93 -4.36 14.61
CA THR A 221 -6.23 -4.98 13.48
C THR A 221 -4.77 -4.55 13.45
N VAL A 222 -4.51 -3.25 13.64
CA VAL A 222 -3.13 -2.72 13.67
C VAL A 222 -2.32 -3.31 14.82
N ARG A 223 -2.90 -3.47 16.01
CA ARG A 223 -2.20 -4.10 17.14
C ARG A 223 -1.84 -5.55 16.85
N ALA A 224 -2.74 -6.31 16.21
CA ALA A 224 -2.48 -7.69 15.84
C ALA A 224 -1.31 -7.84 14.85
N ASP A 225 -1.21 -6.92 13.87
CA ASP A 225 -0.28 -7.04 12.76
C ASP A 225 1.09 -6.35 13.02
N TYR A 226 1.17 -5.40 14.00
CA TYR A 226 2.32 -4.49 14.10
C TYR A 226 2.93 -4.39 15.52
N LEU A 227 2.62 -5.32 16.44
CA LEU A 227 3.24 -5.42 17.78
C LEU A 227 4.15 -6.63 17.94
N ALA A 228 4.11 -7.60 17.03
CA ALA A 228 4.87 -8.83 17.15
C ALA A 228 6.38 -8.59 17.17
N LEU A 229 7.08 -9.32 18.05
CA LEU A 229 8.53 -9.33 18.19
C LEU A 229 9.03 -10.78 18.18
N PRO A 230 10.23 -11.07 17.68
CA PRO A 230 10.84 -12.38 17.79
C PRO A 230 11.32 -12.66 19.24
N ASP A 231 11.44 -13.94 19.59
CA ASP A 231 11.89 -14.36 20.92
C ASP A 231 13.39 -14.07 21.20
N GLY A 232 14.17 -13.76 20.15
CA GLY A 232 15.63 -13.61 20.24
C GLY A 232 16.14 -12.25 20.73
N VAL A 233 15.25 -11.26 20.97
CA VAL A 233 15.67 -9.93 21.43
C VAL A 233 16.08 -9.96 22.89
N GLU A 234 17.27 -9.42 23.22
CA GLU A 234 17.84 -9.48 24.57
C GLU A 234 17.05 -8.63 25.58
N THR A 235 17.01 -9.11 26.84
CA THR A 235 16.29 -8.44 27.94
C THR A 235 16.80 -7.02 28.20
N ASP A 236 18.10 -6.78 27.97
CA ASP A 236 18.72 -5.47 28.15
C ASP A 236 18.17 -4.40 27.18
N VAL A 237 17.71 -4.82 26.00
CA VAL A 237 17.04 -3.90 25.05
C VAL A 237 15.64 -3.51 25.58
N TYR A 238 14.90 -4.46 26.20
CA TYR A 238 13.63 -4.15 26.86
C TYR A 238 13.83 -3.18 28.03
N ALA A 239 14.88 -3.41 28.84
CA ALA A 239 15.22 -2.53 29.96
C ALA A 239 15.58 -1.12 29.45
N LEU A 240 16.37 -1.01 28.37
CA LEU A 240 16.74 0.26 27.74
C LEU A 240 15.50 0.99 27.22
N ALA A 241 14.62 0.32 26.49
CA ALA A 241 13.38 0.93 25.98
C ALA A 241 12.48 1.43 27.12
N GLY A 242 12.34 0.65 28.19
CA GLY A 242 11.62 1.04 29.40
C GLY A 242 12.24 2.25 30.10
N GLN A 243 13.55 2.28 30.24
CA GLN A 243 14.28 3.40 30.86
C GLN A 243 14.10 4.71 30.07
N ILE A 244 14.21 4.65 28.73
CA ILE A 244 14.04 5.84 27.88
C ILE A 244 12.64 6.42 27.99
N THR A 245 11.64 5.56 28.16
CA THR A 245 10.24 5.97 28.13
C THR A 245 9.60 6.11 29.51
N GLN A 246 10.36 5.94 30.61
CA GLN A 246 9.82 5.89 31.99
C GLN A 246 9.07 7.18 32.40
N ASP A 247 9.52 8.33 31.91
CA ASP A 247 8.94 9.65 32.25
C ASP A 247 7.89 10.12 31.23
N ALA A 248 7.68 9.36 30.15
CA ALA A 248 6.75 9.69 29.09
C ALA A 248 5.29 9.51 29.54
N GLN A 249 4.48 10.57 29.42
CA GLN A 249 3.09 10.57 29.88
C GLN A 249 2.10 10.03 28.84
N THR A 250 2.46 10.03 27.57
CA THR A 250 1.59 9.63 26.47
C THR A 250 2.31 8.72 25.47
N ASP A 251 1.57 8.04 24.61
CA ASP A 251 2.12 7.21 23.54
C ASP A 251 3.00 8.04 22.60
N PHE A 252 2.59 9.28 22.31
CA PHE A 252 3.41 10.18 21.51
C PHE A 252 4.73 10.53 22.19
N ASP A 253 4.69 10.82 23.49
CA ASP A 253 5.90 11.17 24.26
C ASP A 253 6.88 9.98 24.33
N ARG A 254 6.38 8.73 24.44
CA ARG A 254 7.21 7.51 24.33
C ARG A 254 7.90 7.42 22.97
N ALA A 255 7.15 7.60 21.87
CA ALA A 255 7.69 7.56 20.52
C ALA A 255 8.76 8.65 20.31
N ALA A 256 8.48 9.87 20.75
CA ALA A 256 9.40 11.00 20.65
C ALA A 256 10.68 10.78 21.46
N ALA A 257 10.57 10.23 22.68
CA ALA A 257 11.72 9.91 23.53
C ALA A 257 12.64 8.86 22.89
N LEU A 258 12.08 7.76 22.34
CA LEU A 258 12.84 6.75 21.60
C LEU A 258 13.56 7.35 20.40
N CYS A 259 12.87 8.17 19.61
CA CYS A 259 13.44 8.81 18.44
C CYS A 259 14.60 9.75 18.81
N ALA A 260 14.41 10.60 19.81
CA ALA A 260 15.42 11.54 20.28
C ALA A 260 16.66 10.82 20.87
N TYR A 261 16.43 9.75 21.63
CA TYR A 261 17.52 8.93 22.17
C TYR A 261 18.38 8.34 21.05
N LEU A 262 17.77 7.67 20.08
CA LEU A 262 18.50 7.03 18.98
C LEU A 262 19.30 8.06 18.17
N ARG A 263 18.73 9.23 17.87
CA ARG A 263 19.43 10.32 17.17
C ARG A 263 20.67 10.83 17.89
N SER A 264 20.66 10.82 19.22
CA SER A 264 21.73 11.40 20.02
C SER A 264 22.75 10.40 20.55
N ALA A 265 22.37 9.13 20.75
CA ALA A 265 23.19 8.15 21.44
C ALA A 265 24.14 7.35 20.53
N TYR A 266 23.88 7.34 19.23
CA TYR A 266 24.60 6.50 18.28
C TYR A 266 25.06 7.33 17.08
N PRO A 267 26.35 7.23 16.66
CA PRO A 267 26.86 7.90 15.47
C PRO A 267 26.35 7.22 14.18
N TYR A 268 26.18 8.02 13.14
CA TYR A 268 25.90 7.55 11.80
C TYR A 268 27.17 7.12 11.08
N THR A 269 27.14 5.95 10.44
CA THR A 269 28.23 5.46 9.55
C THR A 269 27.67 4.50 8.51
N LEU A 270 28.19 4.54 7.29
CA LEU A 270 27.94 3.54 6.26
C LEU A 270 28.86 2.31 6.39
N ALA A 271 29.93 2.40 7.20
CA ALA A 271 30.93 1.35 7.42
C ALA A 271 30.55 0.41 8.58
N GLN A 272 29.27 0.08 8.72
CA GLN A 272 28.79 -0.84 9.75
C GLN A 272 29.32 -2.25 9.54
N ASN A 273 29.66 -2.95 10.64
CA ASN A 273 30.09 -4.34 10.60
C ASN A 273 28.94 -5.28 10.24
N VAL A 274 29.29 -6.53 9.89
CA VAL A 274 28.31 -7.61 9.71
C VAL A 274 27.95 -8.17 11.08
N PRO A 275 26.65 -8.29 11.42
CA PRO A 275 26.24 -8.85 12.70
C PRO A 275 26.69 -10.31 12.87
N PRO A 276 27.05 -10.75 14.07
CA PRO A 276 27.38 -12.15 14.36
C PRO A 276 26.22 -13.09 14.02
N ALA A 277 26.54 -14.27 13.50
CA ALA A 277 25.52 -15.25 13.14
C ALA A 277 24.68 -15.67 14.37
N GLY A 278 23.36 -15.70 14.21
CA GLY A 278 22.41 -16.14 15.25
C GLY A 278 22.15 -15.12 16.37
N ARG A 279 22.73 -13.92 16.30
CA ARG A 279 22.42 -12.84 17.24
C ARG A 279 21.37 -11.91 16.66
N ASP A 280 20.39 -11.51 17.46
CA ASP A 280 19.40 -10.51 17.07
C ASP A 280 20.07 -9.21 16.67
N PHE A 281 19.68 -8.65 15.53
CA PHE A 281 20.30 -7.46 14.97
C PHE A 281 20.14 -6.22 15.85
N VAL A 282 18.97 -6.03 16.46
CA VAL A 282 18.71 -4.85 17.31
C VAL A 282 19.53 -4.92 18.59
N SER A 283 19.59 -6.11 19.21
CA SER A 283 20.42 -6.34 20.39
C SER A 283 21.90 -6.07 20.08
N TRP A 284 22.41 -6.59 18.98
CA TRP A 284 23.78 -6.33 18.54
C TRP A 284 24.03 -4.85 18.21
N PHE A 285 23.14 -4.19 17.46
CA PHE A 285 23.28 -2.79 17.11
C PHE A 285 23.31 -1.88 18.35
N LEU A 286 22.38 -2.05 19.29
CA LEU A 286 22.23 -1.17 20.44
C LEU A 286 23.30 -1.41 21.53
N LEU A 287 23.72 -2.66 21.73
CA LEU A 287 24.59 -3.02 22.85
C LEU A 287 26.07 -3.09 22.46
N ASP A 288 26.40 -3.58 21.25
CA ASP A 288 27.79 -3.85 20.85
C ASP A 288 28.30 -2.93 19.76
N GLU A 289 27.67 -2.92 18.56
CA GLU A 289 28.15 -2.16 17.40
C GLU A 289 28.05 -0.65 17.63
N ARG A 290 26.96 -0.19 18.17
CA ARG A 290 26.68 1.18 18.61
C ARG A 290 26.87 2.26 17.55
N GLN A 291 26.85 1.89 16.27
CA GLN A 291 26.95 2.77 15.11
C GLN A 291 26.27 2.12 13.90
N GLY A 292 25.77 2.90 12.96
CA GLY A 292 25.11 2.36 11.79
C GLY A 292 24.47 3.43 10.91
N TYR A 293 23.62 3.01 10.00
CA TYR A 293 22.91 3.89 9.07
C TYR A 293 21.40 3.73 9.18
N CYS A 294 20.62 4.40 8.32
CA CYS A 294 19.18 4.54 8.45
C CYS A 294 18.43 3.24 8.74
N THR A 295 18.84 2.10 8.14
CA THR A 295 18.20 0.79 8.40
C THR A 295 18.35 0.33 9.84
N SER A 296 19.51 0.57 10.44
CA SER A 296 19.81 0.21 11.83
C SER A 296 18.97 1.03 12.81
N PHE A 297 18.92 2.34 12.60
CA PHE A 297 18.14 3.26 13.42
C PHE A 297 16.64 2.99 13.30
N ALA A 298 16.13 2.81 12.07
CA ALA A 298 14.73 2.53 11.84
C ALA A 298 14.30 1.18 12.44
N THR A 299 15.16 0.14 12.30
CA THR A 299 14.90 -1.17 12.90
C THR A 299 14.86 -1.09 14.42
N ALA A 300 15.86 -0.46 15.04
CA ALA A 300 15.91 -0.30 16.49
C ALA A 300 14.69 0.47 17.02
N MET A 301 14.31 1.57 16.37
CA MET A 301 13.13 2.34 16.79
C MET A 301 11.83 1.54 16.65
N ALA A 302 11.64 0.79 15.55
CA ALA A 302 10.44 0.01 15.35
C ALA A 302 10.29 -1.10 16.41
N VAL A 303 11.39 -1.79 16.71
CA VAL A 303 11.44 -2.86 17.72
C VAL A 303 11.23 -2.28 19.12
N MET A 304 11.94 -1.23 19.51
CA MET A 304 11.78 -0.58 20.82
C MET A 304 10.37 0.01 21.00
N ALA A 305 9.77 0.58 19.95
CA ALA A 305 8.40 1.06 20.00
C ALA A 305 7.41 -0.08 20.30
N ARG A 306 7.58 -1.25 19.67
CA ARG A 306 6.75 -2.44 19.93
C ARG A 306 6.92 -2.95 21.35
N MET A 307 8.14 -2.90 21.91
CA MET A 307 8.41 -3.29 23.30
C MET A 307 7.62 -2.44 24.31
N VAL A 308 7.42 -1.17 24.03
CA VAL A 308 6.63 -0.28 24.90
C VAL A 308 5.15 -0.18 24.49
N GLY A 309 4.68 -1.12 23.66
CA GLY A 309 3.26 -1.29 23.28
C GLY A 309 2.78 -0.38 22.16
N LEU A 310 3.68 0.28 21.41
CA LEU A 310 3.35 1.12 20.28
C LEU A 310 3.40 0.31 18.97
N PRO A 311 2.28 0.15 18.24
CA PRO A 311 2.32 -0.50 16.95
C PRO A 311 3.22 0.28 15.98
N ALA A 312 4.23 -0.39 15.43
CA ALA A 312 5.23 0.23 14.59
C ALA A 312 5.50 -0.60 13.34
N ARG A 313 5.80 0.05 12.21
CA ARG A 313 6.18 -0.57 10.95
C ARG A 313 7.43 0.06 10.37
N TYR A 314 8.22 -0.77 9.72
CA TYR A 314 9.46 -0.38 9.07
C TYR A 314 9.19 0.03 7.62
N ILE A 315 9.72 1.17 7.21
CA ILE A 315 9.48 1.77 5.90
C ILE A 315 10.81 1.94 5.17
N GLU A 316 10.83 1.57 3.91
CA GLU A 316 11.88 1.86 2.95
C GLU A 316 11.37 2.80 1.86
N GLY A 317 12.21 3.71 1.39
CA GLY A 317 11.84 4.63 0.32
C GLY A 317 12.92 5.65 0.05
N TYR A 318 12.54 6.90 -0.18
CA TYR A 318 13.48 8.00 -0.44
C TYR A 318 13.15 9.23 0.42
N ALA A 319 14.20 9.92 0.86
CA ALA A 319 14.10 11.23 1.48
C ALA A 319 14.41 12.31 0.43
N ALA A 320 13.38 12.93 -0.13
CA ALA A 320 13.54 14.00 -1.12
C ALA A 320 13.75 15.34 -0.41
N VAL A 321 14.91 15.96 -0.60
CA VAL A 321 15.26 17.28 -0.05
C VAL A 321 15.40 18.25 -1.21
N PRO A 322 14.52 19.27 -1.31
CA PRO A 322 14.57 20.22 -2.41
C PRO A 322 15.69 21.23 -2.25
N ASP A 323 16.25 21.63 -3.38
CA ASP A 323 17.13 22.79 -3.50
C ASP A 323 16.33 24.12 -3.45
N SER A 324 16.99 25.23 -3.63
CA SER A 324 16.39 26.57 -3.63
C SER A 324 15.32 26.77 -4.72
N ASP A 325 15.30 25.92 -5.77
CA ASP A 325 14.30 25.92 -6.85
C ASP A 325 13.05 25.06 -6.54
N SER A 326 12.92 24.56 -5.30
CA SER A 326 11.87 23.64 -4.84
C SER A 326 11.85 22.31 -5.62
N VAL A 327 13.01 21.85 -6.11
CA VAL A 327 13.17 20.58 -6.81
C VAL A 327 14.23 19.74 -6.09
N ALA A 328 13.84 18.59 -5.58
CA ALA A 328 14.75 17.57 -5.07
C ALA A 328 15.26 16.70 -6.24
N ARG A 329 16.58 16.60 -6.38
CA ARG A 329 17.24 15.70 -7.32
C ARG A 329 17.65 14.44 -6.55
N VAL A 330 16.77 13.43 -6.63
CA VAL A 330 16.91 12.20 -5.83
C VAL A 330 17.76 11.20 -6.59
N THR A 331 18.83 10.73 -5.94
CA THR A 331 19.70 9.65 -6.40
C THR A 331 19.59 8.44 -5.46
N GLN A 332 20.31 7.36 -5.71
CA GLN A 332 20.35 6.20 -4.80
C GLN A 332 20.84 6.56 -3.40
N GLN A 333 21.69 7.58 -3.25
CA GLN A 333 22.15 8.07 -1.95
C GLN A 333 21.04 8.59 -1.05
N GLN A 334 19.92 9.09 -1.62
CA GLN A 334 18.76 9.54 -0.86
C GLN A 334 17.76 8.41 -0.55
N ALA A 335 18.10 7.15 -0.90
CA ALA A 335 17.35 6.01 -0.40
C ALA A 335 17.45 5.95 1.11
N HIS A 336 16.34 5.66 1.78
CA HIS A 336 16.21 5.89 3.21
C HIS A 336 15.26 4.92 3.88
N ALA A 337 15.49 4.66 5.17
CA ALA A 337 14.59 3.89 6.02
C ALA A 337 14.15 4.72 7.22
N TRP A 338 12.89 4.57 7.62
CA TRP A 338 12.29 5.22 8.80
C TRP A 338 11.19 4.35 9.40
N VAL A 339 10.54 4.85 10.44
CA VAL A 339 9.46 4.15 11.14
C VAL A 339 8.15 4.93 11.01
N GLU A 340 7.05 4.22 10.88
CA GLU A 340 5.73 4.78 11.12
C GLU A 340 5.13 4.14 12.37
N ILE A 341 4.65 4.97 13.32
CA ILE A 341 4.00 4.56 14.56
C ILE A 341 2.52 4.88 14.47
N TYR A 342 1.67 3.96 14.91
CA TYR A 342 0.23 4.11 14.88
C TYR A 342 -0.30 4.67 16.20
N PHE A 343 -1.07 5.74 16.08
CA PHE A 343 -1.80 6.35 17.20
C PHE A 343 -3.30 6.18 16.97
N ALA A 344 -3.99 5.54 17.91
CA ALA A 344 -5.43 5.30 17.81
C ALA A 344 -6.20 6.60 17.60
N GLY A 345 -7.14 6.62 16.64
CA GLY A 345 -7.91 7.80 16.25
C GLY A 345 -7.17 8.79 15.34
N PHE A 346 -5.83 8.82 15.35
CA PHE A 346 -5.03 9.67 14.47
C PHE A 346 -4.54 8.90 13.23
N GLY A 347 -4.03 7.66 13.41
CA GLY A 347 -3.44 6.83 12.36
C GLY A 347 -1.92 6.81 12.40
N TRP A 348 -1.30 6.45 11.27
CA TRP A 348 0.15 6.33 11.14
C TRP A 348 0.84 7.69 11.08
N LEU A 349 1.96 7.82 11.80
CA LEU A 349 2.80 9.01 11.82
C LEU A 349 4.28 8.63 11.64
N PRO A 350 4.99 9.21 10.67
CA PRO A 350 6.43 8.97 10.47
C PRO A 350 7.29 9.54 11.59
N PHE A 351 8.28 8.75 12.02
CA PHE A 351 9.39 9.14 12.87
C PHE A 351 10.70 8.71 12.19
N ASP A 352 11.65 9.62 12.12
CA ASP A 352 12.96 9.34 11.56
C ASP A 352 14.02 9.40 12.65
N PRO A 353 14.49 8.26 13.16
CA PRO A 353 15.48 8.21 14.24
C PRO A 353 16.92 8.41 13.78
N THR A 354 17.15 8.69 12.51
CA THR A 354 18.50 8.85 11.94
C THR A 354 19.13 10.16 12.41
N PRO A 355 20.39 10.16 12.91
CA PRO A 355 21.13 11.38 13.22
C PRO A 355 21.23 12.32 12.02
N GLY A 356 21.07 13.62 12.23
CA GLY A 356 21.15 14.65 11.18
C GLY A 356 20.00 14.68 10.17
N ALA A 357 19.05 13.75 10.25
CA ALA A 357 17.94 13.66 9.29
C ALA A 357 17.09 14.93 9.18
N ASN A 358 17.04 15.75 10.23
CA ASN A 358 16.25 16.98 10.28
C ASN A 358 17.08 18.28 10.15
N ASP A 359 18.39 18.17 9.95
CA ASP A 359 19.23 19.34 9.80
C ASP A 359 18.86 20.11 8.52
N ALA A 360 18.84 21.42 8.60
CA ALA A 360 18.33 22.31 7.55
C ALA A 360 19.06 22.22 6.18
N GLY A 361 20.17 21.47 6.12
CA GLY A 361 20.93 21.18 4.90
C GLY A 361 20.57 19.87 4.21
N GLY A 362 19.81 18.98 4.85
CA GLY A 362 19.20 17.78 4.25
C GLY A 362 20.14 16.74 3.65
N THR A 363 21.45 16.92 3.74
CA THR A 363 22.42 15.87 3.43
C THR A 363 22.45 14.89 4.60
N LEU A 364 22.12 13.63 4.31
CA LEU A 364 22.48 12.54 5.23
C LEU A 364 23.98 12.69 5.54
N PRO A 365 24.41 12.46 6.80
CA PRO A 365 25.82 12.55 7.14
C PRO A 365 26.62 11.72 6.13
N SER A 366 27.52 12.37 5.40
CA SER A 366 28.50 11.67 4.55
C SER A 366 29.61 11.16 5.43
N ASP A 367 30.18 9.99 5.12
CA ASP A 367 31.38 9.47 5.78
C ASP A 367 32.64 10.31 5.52
N ASP A 368 32.49 11.61 5.26
CA ASP A 368 33.65 12.51 5.11
C ASP A 368 34.28 12.75 6.49
N PRO A 369 35.49 12.25 6.74
CA PRO A 369 36.13 12.29 8.07
C PRO A 369 36.38 13.71 8.58
N GLU A 370 36.28 14.75 7.76
CA GLU A 370 36.45 16.14 8.18
C GLU A 370 35.24 16.76 8.87
N ASN A 371 34.03 16.16 8.72
CA ASN A 371 32.79 16.73 9.27
C ASN A 371 32.28 16.02 10.53
N ASN A 372 32.92 14.93 10.97
CA ASN A 372 32.56 14.15 12.15
C ASN A 372 33.41 14.46 13.39
N SER A 373 33.72 15.71 13.67
CA SER A 373 34.28 16.08 14.97
C SER A 373 33.19 16.04 16.04
N PRO A 374 33.23 15.10 17.00
CA PRO A 374 32.24 15.06 18.07
C PRO A 374 32.42 16.29 18.97
N THR A 375 31.38 17.04 19.17
CA THR A 375 31.28 18.03 20.24
C THR A 375 31.62 17.34 21.57
N PRO A 376 32.61 17.80 22.37
CA PRO A 376 33.00 17.09 23.57
C PRO A 376 31.84 17.05 24.58
N SER A 377 31.36 15.85 24.86
CA SER A 377 30.44 15.56 25.96
C SER A 377 31.17 15.81 27.30
N PRO A 378 30.55 16.37 28.33
CA PRO A 378 31.20 16.58 29.61
C PRO A 378 31.65 15.24 30.21
N SER A 379 32.93 15.14 30.51
CA SER A 379 33.60 13.99 31.11
C SER A 379 32.95 13.64 32.47
N PRO A 380 32.55 12.38 32.72
CA PRO A 380 32.13 12.00 34.06
C PRO A 380 33.32 12.03 35.01
N THR A 381 33.13 12.67 36.16
CA THR A 381 34.05 12.74 37.28
C THR A 381 34.42 11.35 37.78
N ALA A 382 35.71 11.05 37.81
CA ALA A 382 36.23 9.76 38.22
C ALA A 382 35.86 9.42 39.69
N THR A 383 35.22 8.26 39.87
CA THR A 383 35.05 7.60 41.18
C THR A 383 36.29 6.79 41.51
N PRO A 384 36.79 6.79 42.75
CA PRO A 384 38.07 6.16 43.08
C PRO A 384 38.01 4.62 43.06
N THR A 385 39.02 4.04 42.45
CA THR A 385 39.31 2.61 42.36
C THR A 385 39.62 1.99 43.72
N PRO A 386 39.02 0.87 44.14
CA PRO A 386 39.52 0.07 45.25
C PRO A 386 40.67 -0.85 44.78
N SER A 387 41.69 -0.94 45.63
CA SER A 387 42.93 -1.72 45.50
C SER A 387 42.72 -3.22 45.49
N PRO A 388 43.56 -4.01 44.81
CA PRO A 388 43.32 -5.46 44.64
C PRO A 388 43.72 -6.26 45.89
N SER A 389 42.83 -7.22 46.23
CA SER A 389 43.15 -8.25 47.21
C SER A 389 43.43 -9.58 46.49
N SER A 390 44.45 -10.23 47.02
CA SER A 390 45.18 -11.40 46.55
C SER A 390 44.29 -12.64 46.28
N ALA A 391 44.68 -13.39 45.26
CA ALA A 391 44.17 -14.70 44.87
C ALA A 391 44.54 -15.84 45.87
N PRO A 392 43.78 -16.89 45.93
CA PRO A 392 44.29 -18.21 46.21
C PRO A 392 44.08 -19.25 45.09
N ASP A 393 45.04 -20.13 45.11
CA ASP A 393 45.41 -21.31 44.34
C ASP A 393 44.34 -22.17 43.64
N ALA A 394 44.80 -22.72 42.54
CA ALA A 394 44.18 -23.74 41.71
C ALA A 394 44.08 -25.10 42.37
N SER A 395 43.04 -25.84 42.09
CA SER A 395 42.95 -27.30 42.28
C SER A 395 42.19 -27.97 41.12
N PRO A 396 42.53 -29.21 40.76
CA PRO A 396 42.44 -29.69 39.38
C PRO A 396 41.08 -30.31 38.99
N SER A 397 40.89 -30.30 37.68
CA SER A 397 39.78 -30.90 36.93
C SER A 397 39.70 -32.43 37.05
N PRO A 398 38.52 -33.04 37.12
CA PRO A 398 38.37 -34.47 36.83
C PRO A 398 37.91 -34.73 35.40
N THR A 399 38.49 -35.78 34.85
CA THR A 399 38.32 -36.44 33.56
C THR A 399 36.88 -36.95 33.32
N PRO A 400 36.36 -36.92 32.09
CA PRO A 400 35.02 -37.46 31.77
C PRO A 400 35.02 -39.00 31.62
N SER A 401 33.95 -39.60 32.10
CA SER A 401 33.63 -41.03 31.92
C SER A 401 32.60 -41.22 30.81
N PRO A 402 32.59 -42.41 30.14
CA PRO A 402 31.93 -42.58 28.85
C PRO A 402 30.43 -42.86 28.93
N SER A 403 29.77 -42.48 27.83
CA SER A 403 28.36 -42.69 27.53
C SER A 403 28.05 -44.17 27.25
N PRO A 404 26.89 -44.71 27.65
CA PRO A 404 26.41 -45.99 27.15
C PRO A 404 25.51 -45.84 25.92
N GLU A 405 25.65 -46.82 25.02
CA GLU A 405 24.87 -47.04 23.80
C GLU A 405 23.39 -47.38 24.11
N PRO A 406 22.44 -47.08 23.20
CA PRO A 406 21.03 -47.40 23.40
C PRO A 406 20.70 -48.81 22.89
N ASP A 407 19.97 -49.53 23.74
CA ASP A 407 19.43 -50.87 23.51
C ASP A 407 18.16 -50.81 22.62
N SER A 408 18.05 -51.80 21.75
CA SER A 408 16.97 -51.96 20.76
C SER A 408 15.76 -52.67 21.38
N THR A 409 14.57 -52.12 21.21
CA THR A 409 13.29 -52.74 21.58
C THR A 409 12.45 -53.04 20.34
N PRO A 410 11.77 -54.19 20.25
CA PRO A 410 11.14 -54.70 19.05
C PRO A 410 9.72 -54.18 18.84
N THR A 411 9.36 -54.07 17.55
CA THR A 411 8.04 -53.77 16.99
C THR A 411 7.03 -54.90 17.28
N PRO A 412 5.78 -54.63 17.64
CA PRO A 412 4.69 -55.61 17.56
C PRO A 412 3.95 -55.51 16.19
N GLU A 413 3.66 -56.70 15.68
CA GLU A 413 2.85 -57.00 14.48
C GLU A 413 1.34 -56.73 14.72
N PRO A 414 0.53 -56.48 13.65
CA PRO A 414 -0.89 -56.14 13.79
C PRO A 414 -1.79 -57.38 13.78
N ASP A 415 -2.77 -57.40 14.68
CA ASP A 415 -3.83 -58.40 14.75
C ASP A 415 -4.97 -58.13 13.75
N THR A 416 -5.46 -59.23 13.17
CA THR A 416 -6.51 -59.32 12.15
C THR A 416 -7.92 -59.12 12.75
N PRO A 417 -8.93 -58.62 11.98
CA PRO A 417 -10.25 -58.30 12.52
C PRO A 417 -11.19 -59.51 12.59
N SER A 418 -11.99 -59.49 13.63
CA SER A 418 -13.08 -60.45 13.87
C SER A 418 -14.41 -59.97 13.30
N ASP A 419 -15.13 -60.86 12.66
CA ASP A 419 -16.45 -60.68 12.02
C ASP A 419 -17.55 -60.38 13.05
N THR A 420 -18.40 -59.40 12.71
CA THR A 420 -19.70 -59.19 13.36
C THR A 420 -20.79 -58.97 12.30
N PRO A 421 -21.98 -59.57 12.43
CA PRO A 421 -22.94 -59.69 11.37
C PRO A 421 -23.80 -58.43 11.12
N THR A 422 -24.09 -58.22 9.86
CA THR A 422 -24.97 -57.20 9.30
C THR A 422 -26.43 -57.38 9.68
N PRO A 423 -27.18 -56.33 10.12
CA PRO A 423 -28.63 -56.40 10.18
C PRO A 423 -29.28 -56.01 8.84
N THR A 424 -30.30 -56.77 8.47
CA THR A 424 -31.14 -56.62 7.26
C THR A 424 -31.97 -55.34 7.34
N PRO A 425 -32.13 -54.59 6.21
CA PRO A 425 -33.00 -53.41 6.15
C PRO A 425 -34.47 -53.79 5.96
N PRO A 426 -35.43 -52.96 6.45
CA PRO A 426 -36.86 -53.13 6.18
C PRO A 426 -37.22 -52.63 4.76
N PRO A 427 -38.40 -53.02 4.21
CA PRO A 427 -38.77 -52.82 2.83
C PRO A 427 -39.10 -51.34 2.52
N SER A 428 -38.67 -50.92 1.36
CA SER A 428 -38.93 -49.61 0.74
C SER A 428 -40.35 -49.51 0.23
N ASP A 429 -41.07 -48.45 0.65
CA ASP A 429 -42.24 -47.96 -0.06
C ASP A 429 -41.76 -47.02 -1.18
N ASP A 430 -41.94 -47.49 -2.42
CA ASP A 430 -41.69 -46.73 -3.63
C ASP A 430 -42.83 -45.73 -3.89
N GLU A 431 -42.60 -44.44 -3.60
CA GLU A 431 -43.32 -43.33 -4.22
C GLU A 431 -42.31 -42.43 -4.91
N PRO A 432 -42.41 -42.15 -6.23
CA PRO A 432 -41.43 -41.32 -6.93
C PRO A 432 -41.55 -39.86 -6.46
N PRO A 433 -40.43 -39.17 -6.18
CA PRO A 433 -40.49 -37.78 -5.80
C PRO A 433 -40.97 -36.92 -6.96
N ARG A 434 -42.03 -36.15 -6.70
CA ARG A 434 -42.52 -35.10 -7.59
C ARG A 434 -41.47 -34.01 -7.67
N ASP A 435 -40.83 -33.86 -8.83
CA ASP A 435 -39.93 -32.75 -9.14
C ASP A 435 -40.64 -31.41 -8.94
N PRO A 436 -40.07 -30.49 -8.14
CA PRO A 436 -40.60 -29.13 -8.05
C PRO A 436 -40.27 -28.35 -9.34
N PRO A 437 -41.07 -27.35 -9.72
CA PRO A 437 -40.98 -26.66 -11.01
C PRO A 437 -39.81 -25.65 -11.03
N HIS A 438 -38.55 -26.15 -11.00
CA HIS A 438 -37.35 -25.29 -10.94
C HIS A 438 -36.61 -25.15 -12.27
N ARG A 439 -37.20 -25.54 -13.39
CA ARG A 439 -36.48 -25.53 -14.69
C ARG A 439 -36.44 -24.19 -15.41
N LEU A 440 -37.09 -23.13 -14.93
CA LEU A 440 -37.13 -21.84 -15.64
C LEU A 440 -36.20 -20.77 -15.08
N TRP A 441 -35.67 -20.91 -13.87
CA TRP A 441 -34.83 -19.89 -13.26
C TRP A 441 -33.44 -19.74 -13.91
N PRO A 442 -32.77 -20.77 -14.52
CA PRO A 442 -31.56 -20.53 -15.28
C PRO A 442 -31.76 -19.68 -16.53
N LEU A 443 -32.99 -19.69 -17.10
CA LEU A 443 -33.36 -18.81 -18.22
C LEU A 443 -33.46 -17.34 -17.80
N LEU A 444 -33.76 -17.04 -16.53
CA LEU A 444 -33.72 -15.68 -15.98
C LEU A 444 -32.29 -15.13 -15.86
N LEU A 445 -31.30 -16.00 -15.67
CA LEU A 445 -29.88 -15.60 -15.66
C LEU A 445 -29.40 -15.14 -17.04
N LEU A 446 -29.99 -15.64 -18.14
CA LEU A 446 -29.70 -15.14 -19.49
C LEU A 446 -30.19 -13.70 -19.71
N LEU A 447 -31.15 -13.22 -18.89
CA LEU A 447 -31.63 -11.85 -18.94
C LEU A 447 -30.74 -10.89 -18.15
N LEU A 448 -29.89 -11.40 -17.23
CA LEU A 448 -29.01 -10.56 -16.39
C LEU A 448 -28.08 -9.65 -17.21
N PRO A 449 -27.36 -10.12 -18.27
CA PRO A 449 -26.55 -9.23 -19.10
C PRO A 449 -27.38 -8.19 -19.85
N LEU A 450 -28.61 -8.50 -20.24
CA LEU A 450 -29.52 -7.54 -20.86
C LEU A 450 -29.96 -6.47 -19.85
N VAL A 451 -30.27 -6.88 -18.62
CA VAL A 451 -30.62 -5.96 -17.53
C VAL A 451 -29.41 -5.06 -17.19
N LEU A 452 -28.20 -5.62 -17.10
CA LEU A 452 -26.98 -4.85 -16.88
C LEU A 452 -26.71 -3.85 -18.02
N LEU A 453 -26.86 -4.27 -19.28
CA LEU A 453 -26.73 -3.37 -20.43
C LEU A 453 -27.78 -2.25 -20.40
N TYR A 454 -29.01 -2.57 -19.99
CA TYR A 454 -30.08 -1.57 -19.81
C TYR A 454 -29.73 -0.59 -18.67
N LEU A 455 -29.31 -1.10 -17.50
CA LEU A 455 -28.97 -0.28 -16.34
C LEU A 455 -27.74 0.61 -16.58
N CYS A 456 -26.81 0.17 -17.41
CA CYS A 456 -25.63 0.92 -17.83
C CYS A 456 -25.88 1.78 -19.10
N ALA A 457 -27.09 1.79 -19.64
CA ALA A 457 -27.40 2.67 -20.76
C ALA A 457 -27.26 4.14 -20.36
N PRO A 458 -26.67 5.01 -21.22
CA PRO A 458 -26.44 6.41 -20.88
C PRO A 458 -27.69 7.14 -20.43
N ALA A 459 -28.85 6.82 -21.00
CA ALA A 459 -30.13 7.41 -20.63
C ALA A 459 -30.54 7.08 -19.17
N GLN A 460 -30.29 5.85 -18.71
CA GLN A 460 -30.59 5.45 -17.34
C GLN A 460 -29.63 6.08 -16.34
N VAL A 461 -28.32 6.14 -16.69
CA VAL A 461 -27.30 6.74 -15.84
C VAL A 461 -27.51 8.25 -15.75
N ALA A 462 -27.78 8.94 -16.88
CA ALA A 462 -28.06 10.36 -16.89
C ALA A 462 -29.36 10.72 -16.15
N GLY A 463 -30.40 9.87 -16.26
CA GLY A 463 -31.68 10.07 -15.59
C GLY A 463 -31.60 9.96 -14.05
N ARG A 464 -30.60 9.28 -13.52
CA ARG A 464 -30.33 9.16 -12.07
C ARG A 464 -29.56 10.34 -11.48
N GLN A 465 -29.01 11.22 -12.33
CA GLN A 465 -28.23 12.36 -11.85
C GLN A 465 -29.14 13.46 -11.28
N LYS A 466 -28.74 13.98 -10.11
CA LYS A 466 -29.50 15.02 -9.39
C LYS A 466 -29.41 16.39 -10.05
N ASN A 467 -28.30 16.68 -10.74
CA ASN A 467 -28.10 17.95 -11.40
C ASN A 467 -27.84 17.81 -12.93
N ALA A 468 -28.08 18.91 -13.66
CA ALA A 468 -27.96 18.91 -15.11
C ALA A 468 -26.51 18.85 -15.61
N ASN A 469 -25.54 19.28 -14.79
CA ASN A 469 -24.12 19.25 -15.14
C ASN A 469 -23.62 17.81 -15.18
N ASP A 470 -23.97 17.00 -14.16
CA ASP A 470 -23.57 15.59 -14.09
C ASP A 470 -24.27 14.77 -15.20
N ALA A 471 -25.54 15.04 -15.48
CA ALA A 471 -26.24 14.42 -16.59
C ALA A 471 -25.57 14.76 -17.94
N LEU A 472 -25.10 15.98 -18.12
CA LEU A 472 -24.34 16.38 -19.33
C LEU A 472 -23.03 15.61 -19.44
N LEU A 473 -22.29 15.44 -18.34
CA LEU A 473 -21.03 14.70 -18.32
C LEU A 473 -21.22 13.22 -18.71
N VAL A 474 -22.32 12.59 -18.29
CA VAL A 474 -22.68 11.23 -18.74
C VAL A 474 -22.83 11.19 -20.26
N TRP A 475 -23.56 12.14 -20.84
CA TRP A 475 -23.75 12.20 -22.29
C TRP A 475 -22.49 12.53 -23.07
N TYR A 476 -21.62 13.39 -22.51
CA TYR A 476 -20.31 13.67 -23.09
C TYR A 476 -19.47 12.40 -23.18
N ARG A 477 -19.34 11.64 -22.06
CA ARG A 477 -18.56 10.39 -22.05
C ARG A 477 -19.15 9.32 -22.97
N ALA A 478 -20.48 9.27 -23.06
CA ALA A 478 -21.12 8.37 -24.02
C ALA A 478 -20.77 8.76 -25.48
N ALA A 479 -20.71 10.04 -25.79
CA ALA A 479 -20.31 10.55 -27.10
C ALA A 479 -18.82 10.30 -27.39
N GLU A 480 -17.94 10.50 -26.41
CA GLU A 480 -16.52 10.19 -26.48
C GLU A 480 -16.27 8.71 -26.77
N ASP A 481 -16.94 7.79 -26.04
CA ASP A 481 -16.86 6.36 -26.31
C ASP A 481 -17.36 5.98 -27.72
N ALA A 482 -18.37 6.67 -28.23
CA ALA A 482 -18.84 6.45 -29.59
C ALA A 482 -17.81 6.90 -30.62
N LEU A 483 -17.21 8.08 -30.44
CA LEU A 483 -16.14 8.62 -31.30
C LEU A 483 -14.91 7.70 -31.30
N LEU A 484 -14.47 7.21 -30.14
CA LEU A 484 -13.39 6.25 -30.02
C LEU A 484 -13.68 4.94 -30.78
N CYS A 485 -14.92 4.45 -30.74
CA CYS A 485 -15.33 3.27 -31.51
C CYS A 485 -15.38 3.53 -33.03
N MET A 486 -15.50 4.79 -33.44
CA MET A 486 -15.42 5.24 -34.84
C MET A 486 -13.97 5.44 -35.30
N GLY A 487 -12.99 5.39 -34.39
CA GLY A 487 -11.57 5.60 -34.69
C GLY A 487 -11.06 7.02 -34.42
N ILE A 488 -11.91 7.90 -33.87
CA ILE A 488 -11.57 9.29 -33.55
C ILE A 488 -11.23 9.36 -32.07
N ALA A 489 -9.92 9.47 -31.74
CA ALA A 489 -9.41 9.53 -30.38
C ALA A 489 -8.96 10.95 -30.01
N PRO A 490 -9.07 11.37 -28.72
CA PRO A 490 -8.48 12.63 -28.27
C PRO A 490 -6.95 12.57 -28.39
N LEU A 491 -6.33 13.69 -28.70
CA LEU A 491 -4.88 13.85 -28.72
C LEU A 491 -4.35 14.00 -27.29
N PRO A 492 -3.09 13.63 -27.02
CA PRO A 492 -2.48 13.84 -25.71
C PRO A 492 -2.57 15.30 -25.26
N GLY A 493 -3.18 15.57 -24.08
CA GLY A 493 -3.36 16.92 -23.56
C GLY A 493 -4.49 17.75 -24.20
N GLU A 494 -5.24 17.20 -25.12
CA GLU A 494 -6.34 17.90 -25.77
C GLU A 494 -7.51 18.11 -24.81
N ALA A 495 -7.96 19.36 -24.66
CA ALA A 495 -9.12 19.68 -23.84
C ALA A 495 -10.40 19.04 -24.43
N PRO A 496 -11.35 18.57 -23.58
CA PRO A 496 -12.57 17.87 -24.03
C PRO A 496 -13.40 18.65 -25.06
N ALA A 497 -13.47 19.97 -24.94
CA ALA A 497 -14.18 20.83 -25.89
C ALA A 497 -13.45 20.93 -27.24
N SER A 498 -12.11 21.03 -27.21
CA SER A 498 -11.28 21.06 -28.42
C SER A 498 -11.36 19.74 -29.18
N PHE A 499 -11.33 18.63 -28.46
CA PHE A 499 -11.56 17.30 -29.03
C PHE A 499 -12.88 17.21 -29.79
N LEU A 500 -13.97 17.67 -29.20
CA LEU A 500 -15.29 17.64 -29.87
C LEU A 500 -15.32 18.54 -31.13
N TRP A 501 -14.62 19.67 -31.12
CA TRP A 501 -14.53 20.52 -32.31
C TRP A 501 -13.73 19.87 -33.43
N ARG A 502 -12.59 19.26 -33.12
CA ARG A 502 -11.80 18.50 -34.09
C ARG A 502 -12.58 17.30 -34.63
N ALA A 503 -13.21 16.51 -33.73
CA ALA A 503 -14.01 15.36 -34.10
C ALA A 503 -15.19 15.74 -35.05
N GLN A 504 -15.79 16.91 -34.88
CA GLN A 504 -16.82 17.40 -35.80
C GLN A 504 -16.26 17.58 -37.20
N GLY A 505 -15.05 18.17 -37.35
CA GLY A 505 -14.37 18.28 -38.62
C GLY A 505 -14.05 16.96 -39.28
N GLU A 506 -13.56 15.99 -38.50
CA GLU A 506 -13.28 14.61 -38.96
C GLU A 506 -14.54 13.87 -39.44
N LEU A 507 -15.70 14.17 -38.85
CA LEU A 507 -17.01 13.70 -39.29
C LEU A 507 -17.61 14.49 -40.45
N HIS A 508 -16.85 15.40 -41.09
CA HIS A 508 -17.32 16.26 -42.18
C HIS A 508 -18.64 16.98 -41.84
N ASP A 509 -18.75 17.47 -40.58
CA ASP A 509 -19.94 18.17 -40.06
C ASP A 509 -21.25 17.36 -40.07
N ALA A 510 -21.18 16.05 -40.28
CA ALA A 510 -22.37 15.17 -40.26
C ALA A 510 -23.10 15.17 -38.89
N VAL A 511 -22.37 15.45 -37.80
CA VAL A 511 -22.90 15.60 -36.45
C VAL A 511 -22.36 16.87 -35.81
N LYS A 512 -23.25 17.75 -35.36
CA LYS A 512 -22.88 19.04 -34.72
C LYS A 512 -22.47 18.82 -33.26
N LEU A 513 -21.18 18.74 -33.00
CA LEU A 513 -20.59 18.51 -31.67
C LEU A 513 -20.25 19.81 -30.92
N THR A 514 -20.11 20.95 -31.60
CA THR A 514 -19.75 22.25 -31.03
C THR A 514 -20.67 22.71 -29.90
N GLY A 515 -21.98 22.40 -30.00
CA GLY A 515 -22.95 22.73 -28.95
C GLY A 515 -22.72 21.94 -27.65
N LEU A 516 -22.31 20.70 -27.76
CA LEU A 516 -21.92 19.85 -26.62
C LEU A 516 -20.63 20.36 -25.99
N GLY A 517 -19.62 20.73 -26.78
CA GLY A 517 -18.37 21.29 -26.30
C GLY A 517 -18.57 22.60 -25.51
N LYS A 518 -19.40 23.52 -26.03
CA LYS A 518 -19.74 24.78 -25.32
C LYS A 518 -20.45 24.52 -24.00
N ALA A 519 -21.44 23.61 -23.98
CA ALA A 519 -22.16 23.24 -22.75
C ALA A 519 -21.22 22.57 -21.70
N LEU A 520 -20.25 21.77 -22.17
CA LEU A 520 -19.24 21.14 -21.33
C LEU A 520 -18.32 22.17 -20.66
N CYS A 521 -17.84 23.16 -21.41
CA CYS A 521 -17.05 24.26 -20.83
C CYS A 521 -17.83 25.01 -19.74
N VAL A 522 -19.12 25.29 -19.96
CA VAL A 522 -19.95 25.94 -18.94
C VAL A 522 -20.10 25.03 -17.70
N ALA A 523 -20.33 23.74 -17.89
CA ALA A 523 -20.48 22.78 -16.78
C ALA A 523 -19.22 22.64 -15.93
N GLN A 524 -18.04 22.65 -16.56
CA GLN A 524 -16.75 22.40 -15.89
C GLN A 524 -16.11 23.65 -15.28
N TYR A 525 -16.25 24.81 -15.93
CA TYR A 525 -15.44 25.99 -15.59
C TYR A 525 -16.23 27.21 -15.11
N SER A 526 -17.57 27.26 -15.26
CA SER A 526 -18.33 28.47 -14.90
C SER A 526 -18.97 28.44 -13.50
N GLY A 527 -18.95 27.29 -12.81
CA GLY A 527 -19.67 27.11 -11.54
C GLY A 527 -21.21 27.24 -11.63
N ARG A 528 -21.76 27.45 -12.85
CA ARG A 528 -23.19 27.62 -13.07
C ARG A 528 -23.89 26.28 -13.31
N THR A 529 -25.09 26.12 -12.78
CA THR A 529 -25.95 24.98 -13.09
C THR A 529 -26.60 25.17 -14.46
N LEU A 530 -26.45 24.19 -15.33
CA LEU A 530 -27.06 24.18 -16.66
C LEU A 530 -28.60 24.01 -16.59
N LYS A 531 -29.29 24.53 -17.61
CA LYS A 531 -30.72 24.25 -17.78
C LYS A 531 -30.93 22.78 -18.17
N ARG A 532 -32.01 22.14 -17.73
CA ARG A 532 -32.36 20.73 -18.04
C ARG A 532 -32.42 20.41 -19.54
N THR A 533 -32.64 21.39 -20.39
CA THR A 533 -32.64 21.23 -21.87
C THR A 533 -31.26 20.91 -22.46
N GLN A 534 -30.15 21.14 -21.74
CA GLN A 534 -28.80 20.88 -22.26
C GLN A 534 -28.44 19.39 -22.29
N PRO A 535 -28.69 18.58 -21.23
CA PRO A 535 -28.54 17.13 -21.31
C PRO A 535 -29.41 16.48 -22.40
N GLU A 536 -30.64 16.97 -22.62
CA GLU A 536 -31.52 16.48 -23.69
C GLU A 536 -30.92 16.74 -25.09
N ARG A 537 -30.29 17.90 -25.29
CA ARG A 537 -29.56 18.20 -26.54
C ARG A 537 -28.34 17.29 -26.71
N ALA A 538 -27.61 17.03 -25.63
CA ALA A 538 -26.48 16.10 -25.63
C ALA A 538 -26.90 14.67 -25.97
N GLN A 539 -28.05 14.23 -25.46
CA GLN A 539 -28.67 12.96 -25.84
C GLN A 539 -28.94 12.85 -27.35
N LYS A 540 -29.49 13.92 -27.95
CA LYS A 540 -29.74 13.95 -29.39
C LYS A 540 -28.43 13.88 -30.21
N VAL A 541 -27.39 14.59 -29.77
CA VAL A 541 -26.05 14.52 -30.37
C VAL A 541 -25.50 13.11 -30.32
N TYR A 542 -25.60 12.45 -29.15
CA TYR A 542 -25.17 11.07 -28.99
C TYR A 542 -25.96 10.10 -29.89
N ALA A 543 -27.28 10.27 -29.99
CA ALA A 543 -28.11 9.46 -30.88
C ALA A 543 -27.70 9.64 -32.36
N ALA A 544 -27.40 10.86 -32.77
CA ALA A 544 -26.89 11.16 -34.11
C ALA A 544 -25.54 10.51 -34.40
N LEU A 545 -24.60 10.48 -33.43
CA LEU A 545 -23.34 9.74 -33.54
C LEU A 545 -23.58 8.23 -33.72
N CYS A 546 -24.45 7.65 -32.91
CA CYS A 546 -24.82 6.23 -33.01
C CYS A 546 -25.47 5.87 -34.35
N ALA A 547 -26.20 6.82 -34.98
CA ALA A 547 -26.79 6.61 -36.29
C ALA A 547 -25.72 6.51 -37.41
N GLN A 548 -24.59 7.22 -37.29
CA GLN A 548 -23.46 7.15 -38.24
C GLN A 548 -22.60 5.89 -38.08
N MET A 549 -22.72 5.14 -36.98
CA MET A 549 -21.89 3.97 -36.68
C MET A 549 -22.30 2.75 -37.49
N THR A 550 -21.30 2.02 -38.01
CA THR A 550 -21.48 0.69 -38.60
C THR A 550 -21.92 -0.34 -37.56
N PRO A 551 -22.53 -1.48 -37.93
CA PRO A 551 -22.92 -2.55 -37.01
C PRO A 551 -21.75 -3.06 -36.14
N ARG A 552 -20.53 -3.15 -36.74
CA ARG A 552 -19.33 -3.57 -36.00
C ARG A 552 -18.90 -2.54 -34.95
N GLN A 553 -19.00 -1.26 -35.26
CA GLN A 553 -18.72 -0.17 -34.31
C GLN A 553 -19.73 -0.13 -33.17
N LYS A 554 -21.03 -0.35 -33.46
CA LYS A 554 -22.09 -0.46 -32.45
C LYS A 554 -21.85 -1.65 -31.50
N LEU A 555 -21.40 -2.79 -32.03
CA LEU A 555 -21.06 -3.95 -31.21
C LEU A 555 -19.86 -3.66 -30.30
N ARG A 556 -18.81 -2.98 -30.81
CA ARG A 556 -17.66 -2.53 -30.01
C ARG A 556 -18.09 -1.55 -28.91
N LEU A 557 -18.99 -0.63 -29.22
CA LEU A 557 -19.54 0.32 -28.24
C LEU A 557 -20.30 -0.39 -27.12
N LEU A 558 -21.13 -1.39 -27.45
CA LEU A 558 -21.84 -2.22 -26.48
C LEU A 558 -20.86 -3.03 -25.61
N ALA A 559 -19.86 -3.67 -26.22
CA ALA A 559 -18.83 -4.41 -25.51
C ALA A 559 -18.03 -3.50 -24.56
N ARG A 560 -17.65 -2.30 -25.03
CA ARG A 560 -16.92 -1.31 -24.22
C ARG A 560 -17.75 -0.86 -23.02
N ARG A 561 -19.04 -0.61 -23.18
CA ARG A 561 -19.94 -0.25 -22.09
C ARG A 561 -20.16 -1.37 -21.10
N PHE A 562 -20.26 -2.59 -21.58
CA PHE A 562 -20.41 -3.76 -20.72
C PHE A 562 -19.15 -3.97 -19.85
N ILE A 563 -17.95 -3.76 -20.41
CA ILE A 563 -16.68 -3.97 -19.70
C ILE A 563 -16.33 -2.81 -18.78
N ARG A 564 -16.55 -1.56 -19.21
CA ARG A 564 -16.08 -0.37 -18.51
C ARG A 564 -17.13 0.37 -17.71
N GLY A 565 -18.42 0.15 -18.00
CA GLY A 565 -19.50 1.01 -17.54
C GLY A 565 -19.37 2.44 -18.08
N ILE A 566 -20.32 3.31 -17.77
CA ILE A 566 -20.15 4.76 -17.95
C ILE A 566 -19.57 5.29 -16.65
N ARG A 567 -18.29 5.67 -16.67
CA ARG A 567 -17.64 6.30 -15.53
C ARG A 567 -18.07 7.77 -15.45
N LEU A 568 -18.55 8.19 -14.30
CA LEU A 568 -18.79 9.59 -13.94
C LEU A 568 -17.50 10.28 -13.52
#